data_f5574cc4607e114f362caf7a233bf765
#
_entry.id   f5574cc4607e114f362caf7a233bf765
#
_cell.length_a   1.000
_cell.length_b   1.000
_cell.length_c   1.000
_cell.angle_alpha   90.00
_cell.angle_beta   90.00
_cell.angle_gamma   90.00
#
_symmetry.space_group_name_H-M   'P 1'
#
loop_
_entity.id
_entity.type
_entity.pdbx_description
1 polymer ?
#
loop_
_entity_poly.entity_id
_entity_poly.type
_entity_poly.pdbx_seq_one_letter_code
_entity_poly.pdbx_strand_id
1 'polypeptide(L)'
;MIKITSVMKDLLDKALADGTPCLIGTASRDGHPQISPKGSVTVFSDDTLGYWERSHRSSQARLGENPYVVVYYRNPARKENPYRAGCIRFHGKARLVTGGPERDKAWDLTNHEEQSKDPDKKGAAVIIELDLIEQIDSTVIMKKD
;
A
#
# COMPACT_ATOMS: atom_id res chain seq x y z
N MET A 1 -1.68 18.31 -5.32
CA MET A 1 -1.16 17.28 -6.25
C MET A 1 -0.40 16.20 -5.47
N ILE A 2 -0.66 14.95 -5.76
CA ILE A 2 0.08 13.83 -5.17
C ILE A 2 1.30 13.55 -6.03
N LYS A 3 2.46 13.63 -5.40
CA LYS A 3 3.73 13.20 -6.02
C LYS A 3 4.60 12.55 -4.94
N ILE A 4 4.60 11.23 -4.93
CA ILE A 4 5.31 10.46 -3.91
C ILE A 4 6.81 10.77 -3.99
N THR A 5 7.41 11.10 -2.85
CA THR A 5 8.82 11.48 -2.79
C THR A 5 9.74 10.27 -2.81
N SER A 6 11.01 10.50 -3.15
CA SER A 6 12.04 9.45 -3.10
C SER A 6 12.24 8.92 -1.67
N VAL A 7 12.10 9.78 -0.66
CA VAL A 7 12.17 9.36 0.75
C VAL A 7 11.05 8.38 1.08
N MET A 8 9.80 8.70 0.70
CA MET A 8 8.67 7.80 0.91
C MET A 8 8.88 6.46 0.20
N LYS A 9 9.36 6.50 -1.04
CA LYS A 9 9.64 5.28 -1.80
C LYS A 9 10.67 4.40 -1.07
N ASP A 10 11.77 4.99 -0.61
CA ASP A 10 12.79 4.26 0.13
C ASP A 10 12.26 3.63 1.41
N LEU A 11 11.45 4.37 2.16
CA LEU A 11 10.84 3.86 3.40
C LEU A 11 9.95 2.65 3.11
N LEU A 12 9.10 2.76 2.10
CA LEU A 12 8.20 1.67 1.72
C LEU A 12 8.96 0.44 1.20
N ASP A 13 9.97 0.65 0.36
CA ASP A 13 10.77 -0.45 -0.21
C ASP A 13 11.52 -1.23 0.86
N LYS A 14 11.88 -0.61 1.97
CA LYS A 14 12.62 -1.24 3.07
C LYS A 14 11.72 -1.75 4.20
N ALA A 15 10.43 -1.47 4.15
CA ALA A 15 9.51 -1.74 5.26
C ALA A 15 9.50 -3.20 5.70
N LEU A 16 9.39 -4.14 4.77
CA LEU A 16 9.36 -5.57 5.11
C LEU A 16 10.69 -6.03 5.75
N ALA A 17 11.81 -5.68 5.12
CA ALA A 17 13.13 -6.04 5.63
C ALA A 17 13.41 -5.43 7.01
N ASP A 18 12.88 -4.25 7.28
CA ASP A 18 13.01 -3.59 8.58
C ASP A 18 12.12 -4.20 9.66
N GLY A 19 11.24 -5.15 9.31
CA GLY A 19 10.29 -5.72 10.24
C GLY A 19 9.09 -4.82 10.53
N THR A 20 8.85 -3.84 9.67
CA THR A 20 7.75 -2.86 9.79
C THR A 20 6.88 -2.86 8.54
N PRO A 21 6.33 -4.02 8.12
CA PRO A 21 5.49 -4.06 6.92
C PRO A 21 4.31 -3.10 7.06
N CYS A 22 3.88 -2.55 5.94
CA CYS A 22 2.71 -1.68 5.93
C CYS A 22 1.46 -2.44 6.38
N LEU A 23 0.54 -1.72 7.00
CA LEU A 23 -0.80 -2.23 7.28
C LEU A 23 -1.78 -1.61 6.29
N ILE A 24 -2.74 -2.40 5.85
CA ILE A 24 -3.83 -1.93 4.98
C ILE A 24 -5.12 -1.95 5.78
N GLY A 25 -5.79 -0.81 5.85
CA GLY A 25 -7.15 -0.69 6.35
C GLY A 25 -8.12 -0.78 5.18
N THR A 26 -9.05 -1.73 5.25
CA THR A 26 -10.12 -1.92 4.27
C THR A 26 -11.47 -1.87 5.00
N ALA A 27 -12.55 -1.69 4.26
CA ALA A 27 -13.89 -1.67 4.83
C ALA A 27 -14.85 -2.48 3.98
N SER A 28 -15.85 -3.07 4.64
CA SER A 28 -16.96 -3.72 3.95
C SER A 28 -17.91 -2.66 3.39
N ARG A 29 -18.93 -3.12 2.65
CA ARG A 29 -20.01 -2.23 2.16
C ARG A 29 -20.67 -1.47 3.30
N ASP A 30 -20.83 -2.11 4.46
CA ASP A 30 -21.48 -1.51 5.64
C ASP A 30 -20.51 -0.67 6.49
N GLY A 31 -19.26 -0.54 6.06
CA GLY A 31 -18.28 0.26 6.78
C GLY A 31 -17.54 -0.48 7.90
N HIS A 32 -17.64 -1.81 8.00
CA HIS A 32 -16.87 -2.57 8.98
C HIS A 32 -15.40 -2.57 8.56
N PRO A 33 -14.50 -2.01 9.40
CA PRO A 33 -13.08 -1.93 9.07
C PRO A 33 -12.36 -3.24 9.35
N GLN A 34 -11.29 -3.47 8.60
CA GLN A 34 -10.37 -4.57 8.82
C GLN A 34 -8.95 -4.08 8.56
N ILE A 35 -7.97 -4.57 9.32
CA ILE A 35 -6.57 -4.22 9.15
C ILE A 35 -5.78 -5.49 8.88
N SER A 36 -4.92 -5.47 7.85
CA SER A 36 -4.07 -6.60 7.49
C SER A 36 -2.66 -6.12 7.14
N PRO A 37 -1.61 -6.85 7.54
CA PRO A 37 -0.26 -6.54 7.09
C PRO A 37 -0.08 -6.92 5.62
N LYS A 38 0.66 -6.08 4.88
CA LYS A 38 1.00 -6.33 3.48
C LYS A 38 2.48 -6.02 3.27
N GLY A 39 3.27 -7.07 3.10
CA GLY A 39 4.73 -6.94 2.93
C GLY A 39 5.16 -6.49 1.55
N SER A 40 4.25 -6.36 0.60
CA SER A 40 4.57 -6.05 -0.81
C SER A 40 4.20 -4.64 -1.25
N VAL A 41 3.79 -3.76 -0.32
CA VAL A 41 3.43 -2.39 -0.70
C VAL A 41 4.63 -1.66 -1.28
N THR A 42 4.44 -1.06 -2.45
CA THR A 42 5.48 -0.31 -3.15
C THR A 42 4.87 0.87 -3.91
N VAL A 43 5.71 1.79 -4.34
CA VAL A 43 5.29 2.88 -5.22
C VAL A 43 5.11 2.33 -6.63
N PHE A 44 3.91 2.47 -7.17
CA PHE A 44 3.59 2.00 -8.52
C PHE A 44 3.80 3.09 -9.58
N SER A 45 3.41 4.32 -9.25
CA SER A 45 3.63 5.51 -10.08
C SER A 45 3.75 6.74 -9.17
N ASP A 46 3.83 7.94 -9.74
CA ASP A 46 3.98 9.18 -8.98
C ASP A 46 2.87 9.39 -7.95
N ASP A 47 1.67 8.89 -8.21
CA ASP A 47 0.49 9.12 -7.38
C ASP A 47 -0.24 7.83 -6.98
N THR A 48 0.35 6.67 -7.22
CA THR A 48 -0.26 5.38 -6.91
C THR A 48 0.69 4.47 -6.14
N LEU A 49 0.11 3.70 -5.22
CA LEU A 49 0.78 2.58 -4.58
C LEU A 49 0.26 1.28 -5.18
N GLY A 50 1.02 0.21 -5.02
CA GLY A 50 0.60 -1.11 -5.43
C GLY A 50 1.04 -2.16 -4.42
N TYR A 51 0.36 -3.30 -4.41
CA TYR A 51 0.83 -4.46 -3.71
C TYR A 51 0.33 -5.74 -4.39
N TRP A 52 0.97 -6.86 -4.05
CA TRP A 52 0.58 -8.16 -4.56
C TRP A 52 -0.31 -8.86 -3.53
N GLU A 53 -1.55 -9.18 -3.92
CA GLU A 53 -2.52 -9.87 -3.08
C GLU A 53 -2.48 -11.35 -3.37
N ARG A 54 -1.88 -12.13 -2.45
CA ARG A 54 -1.78 -13.59 -2.59
C ARG A 54 -3.05 -14.30 -2.22
N SER A 55 -3.82 -13.71 -1.34
CA SER A 55 -4.98 -14.36 -0.72
C SER A 55 -6.27 -13.93 -1.39
N HIS A 56 -7.14 -14.90 -1.64
CA HIS A 56 -8.50 -14.64 -2.14
C HIS A 56 -9.50 -14.65 -0.97
N ARG A 57 -9.11 -13.97 0.15
CA ARG A 57 -9.90 -13.93 1.39
C ARG A 57 -10.63 -12.60 1.54
N SER A 58 -11.02 -12.31 2.79
CA SER A 58 -11.87 -11.18 3.12
C SER A 58 -11.34 -9.83 2.71
N SER A 59 -10.02 -9.57 2.76
CA SER A 59 -9.51 -8.25 2.35
C SER A 59 -9.71 -8.00 0.85
N GLN A 60 -9.53 -9.02 0.01
CA GLN A 60 -9.81 -8.92 -1.41
C GLN A 60 -11.29 -8.70 -1.69
N ALA A 61 -12.15 -9.43 -0.99
CA ALA A 61 -13.61 -9.27 -1.14
C ALA A 61 -14.06 -7.86 -0.75
N ARG A 62 -13.47 -7.28 0.30
CA ARG A 62 -13.81 -5.93 0.74
C ARG A 62 -13.49 -4.86 -0.30
N LEU A 63 -12.40 -5.04 -1.08
CA LEU A 63 -12.07 -4.09 -2.16
C LEU A 63 -13.19 -4.00 -3.21
N GLY A 64 -13.88 -5.11 -3.49
CA GLY A 64 -15.03 -5.14 -4.39
C GLY A 64 -16.26 -4.48 -3.83
N GLU A 65 -16.39 -4.41 -2.51
CA GLU A 65 -17.53 -3.79 -1.82
C GLU A 65 -17.31 -2.31 -1.56
N ASN A 66 -16.08 -1.93 -1.20
CA ASN A 66 -15.73 -0.58 -0.81
C ASN A 66 -14.28 -0.30 -1.27
N PRO A 67 -14.08 0.60 -2.23
CA PRO A 67 -12.75 0.85 -2.77
C PRO A 67 -11.84 1.68 -1.85
N TYR A 68 -12.40 2.36 -0.85
CA TYR A 68 -11.61 3.23 0.02
C TYR A 68 -10.72 2.42 0.95
N VAL A 69 -9.43 2.75 0.94
CA VAL A 69 -8.42 2.09 1.76
C VAL A 69 -7.47 3.11 2.36
N VAL A 70 -6.79 2.70 3.42
CA VAL A 70 -5.65 3.44 3.96
C VAL A 70 -4.47 2.50 4.10
N VAL A 71 -3.30 2.96 3.67
CA VAL A 71 -2.03 2.28 3.91
C VAL A 71 -1.33 3.00 5.04
N TYR A 72 -1.00 2.26 6.09
CA TYR A 72 -0.32 2.79 7.27
C TYR A 72 1.11 2.28 7.30
N TYR A 73 2.06 3.21 7.32
CA TYR A 73 3.48 2.94 7.50
C TYR A 73 3.95 3.55 8.83
N ARG A 74 4.74 2.80 9.59
CA ARG A 74 5.37 3.33 10.80
C ARG A 74 6.74 2.69 11.00
N ASN A 75 7.77 3.52 11.07
CA ASN A 75 9.10 3.10 11.47
C ASN A 75 9.89 4.29 12.03
N PRO A 76 9.76 4.60 13.33
CA PRO A 76 10.47 5.73 13.92
C PRO A 76 11.98 5.50 14.06
N ALA A 77 12.45 4.28 13.89
CA ALA A 77 13.88 3.95 14.00
C ALA A 77 14.70 4.37 12.76
N ARG A 78 14.04 4.61 11.61
CA ARG A 78 14.72 5.07 10.40
C ARG A 78 15.08 6.54 10.50
N LYS A 79 16.37 6.86 10.43
CA LYS A 79 16.87 8.23 10.57
C LYS A 79 16.38 9.15 9.45
N GLU A 80 16.24 8.64 8.24
CA GLU A 80 15.75 9.39 7.08
C GLU A 80 14.24 9.64 7.10
N ASN A 81 13.52 9.06 8.06
CA ASN A 81 12.08 9.24 8.20
C ASN A 81 11.80 10.56 8.94
N PRO A 82 11.33 11.62 8.23
CA PRO A 82 11.14 12.93 8.85
C PRO A 82 9.76 13.12 9.47
N TYR A 83 8.89 12.10 9.38
CA TYR A 83 7.49 12.27 9.75
C TYR A 83 7.29 12.04 11.24
N ARG A 84 6.27 12.72 11.80
CA ARG A 84 5.96 12.64 13.23
C ARG A 84 5.70 11.19 13.66
N ALA A 85 6.35 10.77 14.75
CA ALA A 85 6.31 9.40 15.26
C ALA A 85 6.67 8.33 14.22
N GLY A 86 7.33 8.73 13.12
CA GLY A 86 7.70 7.85 12.02
C GLY A 86 6.51 7.33 11.21
N CYS A 87 5.36 8.01 11.25
CA CYS A 87 4.10 7.52 10.68
C CYS A 87 3.69 8.28 9.43
N ILE A 88 3.15 7.54 8.46
CA ILE A 88 2.51 8.12 7.27
C ILE A 88 1.21 7.34 7.03
N ARG A 89 0.11 8.04 6.73
CA ARG A 89 -1.12 7.44 6.22
C ARG A 89 -1.31 7.84 4.77
N PHE A 90 -1.46 6.84 3.92
CA PHE A 90 -1.76 7.01 2.49
C PHE A 90 -3.21 6.59 2.26
N HIS A 91 -4.07 7.54 1.94
CA HIS A 91 -5.49 7.27 1.68
C HIS A 91 -5.76 7.26 0.18
N GLY A 92 -6.61 6.36 -0.26
CA GLY A 92 -6.97 6.30 -1.67
C GLY A 92 -8.06 5.29 -1.97
N LYS A 93 -8.23 5.05 -3.27
CA LYS A 93 -9.17 4.05 -3.79
C LYS A 93 -8.40 2.92 -4.43
N ALA A 94 -8.69 1.70 -4.02
CA ALA A 94 -8.04 0.50 -4.51
C ALA A 94 -8.88 -0.16 -5.60
N ARG A 95 -8.18 -0.75 -6.58
CA ARG A 95 -8.78 -1.62 -7.59
C ARG A 95 -7.95 -2.89 -7.72
N LEU A 96 -8.64 -4.00 -7.96
CA LEU A 96 -8.00 -5.29 -8.16
C LEU A 96 -7.73 -5.48 -9.65
N VAL A 97 -6.50 -5.89 -9.98
CA VAL A 97 -6.08 -6.14 -11.37
C VAL A 97 -5.63 -7.58 -11.50
N THR A 98 -6.40 -8.39 -12.24
CA THR A 98 -6.18 -9.82 -12.34
C THR A 98 -5.40 -10.25 -13.57
N GLY A 99 -5.09 -9.35 -14.48
CA GLY A 99 -4.31 -9.63 -15.68
C GLY A 99 -3.85 -8.37 -16.37
N GLY A 100 -2.97 -8.53 -17.36
CA GLY A 100 -2.49 -7.44 -18.20
C GLY A 100 -1.24 -6.73 -17.69
N PRO A 101 -0.82 -5.65 -18.36
CA PRO A 101 0.46 -4.98 -18.10
C PRO A 101 0.60 -4.42 -16.68
N GLU A 102 -0.47 -3.91 -16.10
CA GLU A 102 -0.42 -3.38 -14.73
C GLU A 102 -0.15 -4.49 -13.71
N ARG A 103 -0.78 -5.65 -13.90
CA ARG A 103 -0.53 -6.81 -13.03
C ARG A 103 0.92 -7.27 -13.15
N ASP A 104 1.44 -7.31 -14.36
CA ASP A 104 2.83 -7.70 -14.62
C ASP A 104 3.81 -6.71 -13.98
N LYS A 105 3.55 -5.42 -14.11
CA LYS A 105 4.37 -4.39 -13.47
C LYS A 105 4.34 -4.51 -11.95
N ALA A 106 3.19 -4.73 -11.36
CA ALA A 106 3.07 -4.89 -9.91
C ALA A 106 3.85 -6.11 -9.42
N TRP A 107 3.81 -7.21 -10.17
CA TRP A 107 4.63 -8.38 -9.85
C TRP A 107 6.12 -8.06 -9.89
N ASP A 108 6.58 -7.38 -10.93
CA ASP A 108 7.99 -7.03 -11.09
C ASP A 108 8.48 -6.09 -9.98
N LEU A 109 7.61 -5.24 -9.46
CA LEU A 109 7.92 -4.33 -8.35
C LEU A 109 7.85 -5.01 -6.98
N THR A 110 7.27 -6.20 -6.90
CA THR A 110 7.11 -6.95 -5.65
C THR A 110 8.47 -7.44 -5.17
N ASN A 111 8.77 -7.26 -3.87
CA ASN A 111 10.04 -7.73 -3.31
C ASN A 111 10.18 -9.25 -3.39
N HIS A 112 11.42 -9.70 -3.37
CA HIS A 112 11.77 -11.10 -3.58
C HIS A 112 11.16 -12.05 -2.56
N GLU A 113 11.09 -11.61 -1.30
CA GLU A 113 10.50 -12.41 -0.22
C GLU A 113 9.02 -12.68 -0.49
N GLU A 114 8.27 -11.65 -0.87
CA GLU A 114 6.85 -11.81 -1.17
C GLU A 114 6.62 -12.62 -2.46
N GLN A 115 7.47 -12.44 -3.48
CA GLN A 115 7.40 -13.24 -4.69
C GLN A 115 7.59 -14.74 -4.39
N SER A 116 8.49 -15.05 -3.46
CA SER A 116 8.77 -16.44 -3.10
C SER A 116 7.58 -17.15 -2.46
N LYS A 117 6.62 -16.39 -1.93
CA LYS A 117 5.40 -16.92 -1.33
C LYS A 117 4.30 -17.22 -2.36
N ASP A 118 4.48 -16.79 -3.60
CA ASP A 118 3.52 -17.02 -4.69
C ASP A 118 4.27 -17.27 -6.01
N PRO A 119 5.10 -18.33 -6.07
CA PRO A 119 5.97 -18.56 -7.23
C PRO A 119 5.19 -18.81 -8.53
N ASP A 120 3.96 -19.31 -8.44
CA ASP A 120 3.11 -19.58 -9.60
C ASP A 120 2.25 -18.38 -10.01
N LYS A 121 2.44 -17.23 -9.35
CA LYS A 121 1.73 -15.98 -9.64
C LYS A 121 0.21 -16.15 -9.65
N LYS A 122 -0.34 -16.85 -8.66
CA LYS A 122 -1.79 -17.08 -8.55
C LYS A 122 -2.55 -15.89 -8.00
N GLY A 123 -1.87 -14.96 -7.37
CA GLY A 123 -2.45 -13.74 -6.81
C GLY A 123 -2.81 -12.70 -7.87
N ALA A 124 -3.14 -11.53 -7.40
CA ALA A 124 -3.50 -10.40 -8.23
C ALA A 124 -2.82 -9.12 -7.72
N ALA A 125 -2.75 -8.12 -8.59
CA ALA A 125 -2.26 -6.81 -8.19
C ALA A 125 -3.40 -5.99 -7.59
N VAL A 126 -3.08 -5.19 -6.59
CA VAL A 126 -3.96 -4.13 -6.10
C VAL A 126 -3.27 -2.81 -6.36
N ILE A 127 -3.95 -1.91 -7.03
CA ILE A 127 -3.46 -0.57 -7.36
C ILE A 127 -4.28 0.44 -6.57
N ILE A 128 -3.61 1.34 -5.86
CA ILE A 128 -4.27 2.33 -5.00
C ILE A 128 -3.99 3.71 -5.58
N GLU A 129 -5.03 4.37 -6.05
CA GLU A 129 -4.97 5.76 -6.50
C GLU A 129 -5.10 6.66 -5.27
N LEU A 130 -4.03 7.38 -4.94
CA LEU A 130 -3.97 8.18 -3.72
C LEU A 130 -4.70 9.51 -3.87
N ASP A 131 -5.40 9.92 -2.81
CA ASP A 131 -6.06 11.22 -2.74
C ASP A 131 -5.58 12.08 -1.58
N LEU A 132 -4.96 11.48 -0.55
CA LEU A 132 -4.46 12.19 0.62
C LEU A 132 -3.29 11.42 1.23
N ILE A 133 -2.19 12.14 1.50
CA ILE A 133 -1.09 11.63 2.32
C ILE A 133 -0.97 12.56 3.52
N GLU A 134 -1.00 12.00 4.72
CA GLU A 134 -0.98 12.78 5.95
C GLU A 134 -0.10 12.16 7.02
N GLN A 135 0.29 12.99 8.00
CA GLN A 135 0.99 12.53 9.19
C GLN A 135 0.00 11.99 10.22
N ILE A 136 0.52 11.42 11.30
CA ILE A 136 -0.31 10.80 12.35
C ILE A 136 -1.24 11.80 13.04
N ASP A 137 -0.88 13.08 13.07
CA ASP A 137 -1.68 14.15 13.65
C ASP A 137 -2.66 14.78 12.64
N SER A 138 -2.81 14.15 11.48
CA SER A 138 -3.65 14.62 10.37
C SER A 138 -3.13 15.87 9.65
N THR A 139 -1.88 16.27 9.90
CA THR A 139 -1.24 17.30 9.08
C THR A 139 -1.08 16.78 7.66
N VAL A 140 -1.65 17.49 6.69
CA VAL A 140 -1.60 17.12 5.28
C VAL A 140 -0.19 17.26 4.74
N ILE A 141 0.34 16.18 4.14
CA ILE A 141 1.62 16.23 3.41
C ILE A 141 1.34 16.54 1.95
N MET A 142 0.41 15.81 1.33
CA MET A 142 -0.03 16.01 -0.05
C MET A 142 -1.50 15.68 -0.19
N LYS A 143 -2.16 16.35 -1.12
CA LYS A 143 -3.58 16.15 -1.37
C LYS A 143 -3.85 16.25 -2.86
N LYS A 144 -4.75 15.41 -3.36
CA LYS A 144 -5.21 15.47 -4.74
C LYS A 144 -5.98 16.78 -4.97
N ASP A 145 -5.76 17.37 -6.11
CA ASP A 145 -6.40 18.62 -6.51
C ASP A 145 -7.92 18.45 -6.77
#